data_9a583afdd003768adf4073bcca61f806
#
_entry.id   9a583afdd003768adf4073bcca61f806
#
_cell.length_a   1.000
_cell.length_b   1.000
_cell.length_c   1.000
_cell.angle_alpha   90.00
_cell.angle_beta   90.00
_cell.angle_gamma   90.00
#
_symmetry.space_group_name_H-M   'P 1'
#
loop_
_entity.id
_entity.type
_entity.pdbx_description
1 polymer ?
#
loop_
_entity_poly.entity_id
_entity_poly.type
_entity_poly.pdbx_seq_one_letter_code
_entity_poly.pdbx_strand_id
1 'polypeptide(L)'
;MEQRNENKTELKMIKMSDVQSQTVDWLWYPFIPYGKLTIIQGDPGDGKTTLILNIAARLSKGEGLDNDMKVTEPVNIIYQTAEDGLADTVKPRLELAEAVCERIMVIDETEKSLSMIDERLETAIKRTGARVLILDPIQAYLGGTMDMNRANEARDMTKRLSLLEEKYKCAILLIGHMNKAGGNKAAYRGMGSIDFLR
;
A
#
# COMPACT_ATOMS: atom_id res chain seq x y z
N MET A 1 -20.94 -3.33 -46.44
CA MET A 1 -20.87 -2.03 -45.76
C MET A 1 -21.10 -2.25 -44.28
N GLU A 2 -20.04 -2.49 -43.54
CA GLU A 2 -20.12 -2.65 -42.07
C GLU A 2 -20.08 -1.25 -41.44
N GLN A 3 -21.15 -0.92 -40.73
CA GLN A 3 -21.21 0.31 -39.93
C GLN A 3 -20.27 0.13 -38.73
N ARG A 4 -19.14 0.83 -38.72
CA ARG A 4 -18.33 1.06 -37.52
C ARG A 4 -19.18 1.87 -36.55
N ASN A 5 -19.66 1.21 -35.53
CA ASN A 5 -20.28 1.84 -34.35
C ASN A 5 -19.16 2.48 -33.54
N GLU A 6 -18.81 3.74 -33.82
CA GLU A 6 -17.91 4.53 -32.99
C GLU A 6 -18.63 4.84 -31.68
N ASN A 7 -18.29 4.09 -30.63
CA ASN A 7 -18.70 4.39 -29.27
C ASN A 7 -18.05 5.73 -28.87
N LYS A 8 -18.66 6.85 -29.24
CA LYS A 8 -18.24 8.18 -28.78
C LYS A 8 -18.46 8.24 -27.28
N THR A 9 -17.36 8.21 -26.53
CA THR A 9 -17.39 8.47 -25.09
C THR A 9 -17.90 9.90 -24.88
N GLU A 10 -19.04 10.03 -24.21
CA GLU A 10 -19.65 11.32 -23.92
C GLU A 10 -18.77 12.11 -22.95
N LEU A 11 -18.46 13.36 -23.30
CA LEU A 11 -17.68 14.24 -22.42
C LEU A 11 -18.54 14.61 -21.19
N LYS A 12 -18.10 14.15 -20.00
CA LYS A 12 -18.68 14.56 -18.73
C LYS A 12 -17.78 15.58 -18.06
N MET A 13 -18.34 16.71 -17.67
CA MET A 13 -17.61 17.77 -16.95
C MET A 13 -18.29 18.01 -15.60
N ILE A 14 -17.47 18.18 -14.57
CA ILE A 14 -17.91 18.52 -13.21
C ILE A 14 -17.38 19.90 -12.86
N LYS A 15 -18.23 20.81 -12.40
CA LYS A 15 -17.81 22.11 -11.89
C LYS A 15 -17.28 21.94 -10.48
N MET A 16 -16.15 22.57 -10.17
CA MET A 16 -15.60 22.51 -8.82
C MET A 16 -16.51 23.09 -7.74
N SER A 17 -17.41 24.03 -8.13
CA SER A 17 -18.46 24.54 -7.24
C SER A 17 -19.46 23.48 -6.79
N ASP A 18 -19.63 22.42 -7.58
CA ASP A 18 -20.58 21.33 -7.31
C ASP A 18 -19.93 20.19 -6.49
N VAL A 19 -18.62 20.26 -6.29
CA VAL A 19 -17.84 19.29 -5.50
C VAL A 19 -17.87 19.68 -4.03
N GLN A 20 -18.37 18.78 -3.18
CA GLN A 20 -18.32 18.97 -1.73
C GLN A 20 -16.92 18.59 -1.21
N SER A 21 -16.29 19.49 -0.47
CA SER A 21 -15.04 19.19 0.22
C SER A 21 -15.25 18.14 1.32
N GLN A 22 -14.33 17.21 1.44
CA GLN A 22 -14.33 16.19 2.47
C GLN A 22 -13.07 16.32 3.34
N THR A 23 -13.20 16.05 4.62
CA THR A 23 -12.07 15.91 5.52
C THR A 23 -11.34 14.60 5.27
N VAL A 24 -10.02 14.63 5.40
CA VAL A 24 -9.19 13.43 5.31
C VAL A 24 -9.03 12.84 6.70
N ASP A 25 -9.36 11.56 6.84
CA ASP A 25 -9.04 10.80 8.05
C ASP A 25 -7.60 10.31 7.98
N TRP A 26 -6.88 10.38 9.09
CA TRP A 26 -5.46 10.05 9.14
C TRP A 26 -5.19 8.84 10.02
N LEU A 27 -4.41 7.89 9.49
CA LEU A 27 -3.78 6.84 10.27
C LEU A 27 -2.56 7.40 11.04
N TRP A 28 -1.82 8.29 10.39
CA TRP A 28 -0.70 9.03 10.96
C TRP A 28 -0.56 10.40 10.28
N TYR A 29 -0.98 11.44 10.96
CA TYR A 29 -0.90 12.80 10.42
C TYR A 29 0.55 13.33 10.45
N PRO A 30 1.03 14.00 9.41
CA PRO A 30 0.43 14.20 8.08
C PRO A 30 0.92 13.18 7.04
N PHE A 31 1.34 11.99 7.44
CA PHE A 31 2.11 11.07 6.61
C PHE A 31 1.26 9.95 5.97
N ILE A 32 0.32 9.37 6.72
CA ILE A 32 -0.44 8.21 6.27
C ILE A 32 -1.94 8.47 6.43
N PRO A 33 -2.65 8.86 5.37
CA PRO A 33 -4.11 9.00 5.40
C PRO A 33 -4.82 7.65 5.25
N TYR A 34 -6.00 7.51 5.83
CA TYR A 34 -6.89 6.41 5.49
C TYR A 34 -7.50 6.59 4.10
N GLY A 35 -7.78 5.49 3.41
CA GLY A 35 -8.35 5.51 2.07
C GLY A 35 -7.44 6.16 1.04
N LYS A 36 -6.13 6.09 1.26
CA LYS A 36 -5.10 6.58 0.35
C LYS A 36 -3.88 5.66 0.35
N LEU A 37 -3.15 5.70 -0.76
CA LEU A 37 -1.91 4.98 -0.96
C LEU A 37 -0.74 5.83 -0.48
N THR A 38 0.15 5.22 0.31
CA THR A 38 1.39 5.84 0.79
C THR A 38 2.58 4.99 0.34
N ILE A 39 3.58 5.63 -0.23
CA ILE A 39 4.83 4.96 -0.62
C ILE A 39 5.92 5.34 0.36
N ILE A 40 6.58 4.34 0.94
CA ILE A 40 7.77 4.51 1.80
C ILE A 40 8.94 3.90 1.06
N GLN A 41 9.88 4.74 0.67
CA GLN A 41 11.05 4.29 -0.11
C GLN A 41 12.36 4.82 0.48
N GLY A 42 13.43 4.07 0.24
CA GLY A 42 14.78 4.39 0.71
C GLY A 42 15.78 3.35 0.23
N ASP A 43 17.05 3.59 0.51
CA ASP A 43 18.10 2.64 0.15
C ASP A 43 18.01 1.34 0.98
N PRO A 44 18.48 0.19 0.48
CA PRO A 44 18.57 -1.04 1.27
C PRO A 44 19.34 -0.79 2.59
N GLY A 45 18.80 -1.26 3.70
CA GLY A 45 19.38 -1.05 5.03
C GLY A 45 18.91 0.19 5.79
N ASP A 46 18.10 1.07 5.20
CA ASP A 46 17.56 2.27 5.87
C ASP A 46 16.56 1.98 6.98
N GLY A 47 16.27 0.71 7.28
CA GLY A 47 15.38 0.31 8.36
C GLY A 47 13.90 0.41 8.02
N LYS A 48 13.52 0.45 6.73
CA LYS A 48 12.10 0.56 6.30
C LYS A 48 11.23 -0.54 6.87
N THR A 49 11.64 -1.81 6.74
CA THR A 49 10.90 -2.96 7.29
C THR A 49 10.78 -2.86 8.81
N THR A 50 11.85 -2.44 9.52
CA THR A 50 11.81 -2.21 10.96
C THR A 50 10.79 -1.13 11.34
N LEU A 51 10.79 -0.01 10.63
CA LEU A 51 9.80 1.06 10.82
C LEU A 51 8.37 0.54 10.63
N ILE A 52 8.12 -0.19 9.54
CA ILE A 52 6.79 -0.71 9.22
C ILE A 52 6.30 -1.74 10.23
N LEU A 53 7.16 -2.65 10.69
CA LEU A 53 6.79 -3.62 11.72
C LEU A 53 6.49 -2.94 13.06
N ASN A 54 7.22 -1.87 13.42
CA ASN A 54 6.91 -1.06 14.60
C ASN A 54 5.57 -0.31 14.45
N ILE A 55 5.27 0.25 13.27
CA ILE A 55 3.96 0.85 12.98
C ILE A 55 2.87 -0.20 13.14
N ALA A 56 3.03 -1.39 12.53
CA ALA A 56 2.07 -2.48 12.63
C ALA A 56 1.86 -2.92 14.10
N ALA A 57 2.94 -3.04 14.87
CA ALA A 57 2.87 -3.41 16.28
C ALA A 57 2.06 -2.39 17.10
N ARG A 58 2.36 -1.10 16.99
CA ARG A 58 1.63 -0.04 17.69
C ARG A 58 0.15 -0.01 17.30
N LEU A 59 -0.15 -0.06 16.01
CA LEU A 59 -1.53 -0.07 15.50
C LEU A 59 -2.32 -1.31 15.97
N SER A 60 -1.66 -2.46 16.05
CA SER A 60 -2.30 -3.71 16.56
C SER A 60 -2.74 -3.59 18.02
N LYS A 61 -2.10 -2.73 18.79
CA LYS A 61 -2.42 -2.41 20.19
C LYS A 61 -3.40 -1.24 20.34
N GLY A 62 -3.65 -0.47 19.26
CA GLY A 62 -4.40 0.77 19.33
C GLY A 62 -3.57 1.94 19.87
N GLU A 63 -2.26 1.86 19.82
CA GLU A 63 -1.37 2.96 20.20
C GLU A 63 -1.23 3.97 19.06
N GLY A 64 -1.22 5.26 19.40
CA GLY A 64 -0.89 6.33 18.45
C GLY A 64 0.54 6.22 17.94
N LEU A 65 0.77 6.69 16.71
CA LEU A 65 2.09 6.63 16.07
C LEU A 65 3.02 7.79 16.47
N ASP A 66 2.49 8.83 17.06
CA ASP A 66 3.24 9.94 17.68
C ASP A 66 2.69 10.25 19.08
N ASN A 67 3.35 11.18 19.77
CA ASN A 67 3.00 11.53 21.14
C ASN A 67 1.70 12.35 21.26
N ASP A 68 1.25 12.95 20.17
CA ASP A 68 0.04 13.79 20.13
C ASP A 68 -1.19 13.00 19.65
N MET A 69 -1.00 11.83 19.03
CA MET A 69 -2.09 10.95 18.64
C MET A 69 -2.65 10.23 19.86
N LYS A 70 -3.91 10.48 20.13
CA LYS A 70 -4.67 9.71 21.13
C LYS A 70 -4.65 8.24 20.77
N VAL A 71 -4.68 7.39 21.80
CA VAL A 71 -4.96 5.96 21.67
C VAL A 71 -6.17 5.79 20.75
N THR A 72 -6.02 5.02 19.70
CA THR A 72 -7.07 4.65 18.75
C THR A 72 -7.57 3.24 19.09
N GLU A 73 -8.62 2.80 18.43
CA GLU A 73 -8.98 1.40 18.53
C GLU A 73 -7.92 0.52 17.83
N PRO A 74 -7.63 -0.70 18.36
CA PRO A 74 -6.74 -1.64 17.71
C PRO A 74 -7.17 -1.95 16.27
N VAL A 75 -6.21 -1.98 15.36
CA VAL A 75 -6.43 -2.12 13.92
C VAL A 75 -6.00 -3.50 13.44
N ASN A 76 -6.78 -4.12 12.57
CA ASN A 76 -6.37 -5.32 11.85
C ASN A 76 -5.52 -4.92 10.64
N ILE A 77 -4.42 -5.65 10.43
CA ILE A 77 -3.39 -5.33 9.44
C ILE A 77 -3.16 -6.56 8.56
N ILE A 78 -3.04 -6.37 7.25
CA ILE A 78 -2.51 -7.36 6.34
C ILE A 78 -1.09 -6.94 5.99
N TYR A 79 -0.11 -7.78 6.34
CA TYR A 79 1.30 -7.55 6.06
C TYR A 79 1.83 -8.62 5.11
N GLN A 80 2.17 -8.24 3.90
CA GLN A 80 2.77 -9.12 2.91
C GLN A 80 4.25 -8.81 2.77
N THR A 81 5.07 -9.85 2.87
CA THR A 81 6.52 -9.79 2.63
C THR A 81 6.95 -10.93 1.71
N ALA A 82 7.88 -10.62 0.82
CA ALA A 82 8.48 -11.61 -0.09
C ALA A 82 9.97 -11.83 0.16
N GLU A 83 10.58 -11.01 1.03
CA GLU A 83 12.03 -11.08 1.31
C GLU A 83 12.31 -11.69 2.67
N ASP A 84 11.49 -11.39 3.68
CA ASP A 84 11.71 -11.81 5.06
C ASP A 84 10.89 -13.08 5.41
N GLY A 85 11.53 -14.06 6.05
CA GLY A 85 10.86 -15.24 6.58
C GLY A 85 9.88 -14.88 7.71
N LEU A 86 8.67 -15.46 7.65
CA LEU A 86 7.64 -15.15 8.64
C LEU A 86 8.02 -15.65 10.03
N ALA A 87 8.61 -16.87 10.13
CA ALA A 87 8.87 -17.52 11.39
C ALA A 87 10.17 -17.06 12.09
N ASP A 88 11.19 -16.75 11.30
CA ASP A 88 12.54 -16.47 11.79
C ASP A 88 12.89 -14.98 11.80
N THR A 89 12.15 -14.16 11.07
CA THR A 89 12.45 -12.73 10.94
C THR A 89 11.27 -11.85 11.37
N VAL A 90 10.10 -12.00 10.72
CA VAL A 90 8.95 -11.11 10.92
C VAL A 90 8.34 -11.31 12.31
N LYS A 91 8.00 -12.55 12.65
CA LYS A 91 7.36 -12.89 13.92
C LYS A 91 8.21 -12.49 15.14
N PRO A 92 9.52 -12.80 15.22
CA PRO A 92 10.35 -12.36 16.33
C PRO A 92 10.44 -10.83 16.47
N ARG A 93 10.49 -10.09 15.34
CA ARG A 93 10.51 -8.62 15.37
C ARG A 93 9.20 -8.03 15.85
N LEU A 94 8.05 -8.63 15.48
CA LEU A 94 6.74 -8.22 15.97
C LEU A 94 6.60 -8.50 17.46
N GLU A 95 7.08 -9.65 17.95
CA GLU A 95 7.08 -9.98 19.37
C GLU A 95 7.96 -9.03 20.18
N LEU A 96 9.15 -8.69 19.66
CA LEU A 96 10.03 -7.71 20.30
C LEU A 96 9.39 -6.31 20.38
N ALA A 97 8.54 -5.97 19.40
CA ALA A 97 7.77 -4.72 19.37
C ALA A 97 6.45 -4.83 20.16
N GLU A 98 6.22 -5.96 20.86
CA GLU A 98 5.02 -6.21 21.65
C GLU A 98 3.71 -6.13 20.85
N ALA A 99 3.75 -6.59 19.61
CA ALA A 99 2.58 -6.59 18.73
C ALA A 99 1.50 -7.56 19.19
N VAL A 100 0.22 -7.20 19.02
CA VAL A 100 -0.90 -8.13 19.08
C VAL A 100 -0.97 -8.89 17.76
N CYS A 101 -0.23 -10.02 17.69
CA CYS A 101 -0.02 -10.75 16.44
C CYS A 101 -1.29 -11.33 15.83
N GLU A 102 -2.34 -11.56 16.61
CA GLU A 102 -3.67 -12.00 16.16
C GLU A 102 -4.34 -10.98 15.23
N ARG A 103 -3.88 -9.72 15.26
CA ARG A 103 -4.36 -8.65 14.41
C ARG A 103 -3.50 -8.42 13.15
N ILE A 104 -2.41 -9.16 13.01
CA ILE A 104 -1.50 -9.04 11.87
C ILE A 104 -1.55 -10.33 11.07
N MET A 105 -2.12 -10.27 9.89
CA MET A 105 -2.40 -11.41 9.02
C MET A 105 -1.57 -11.36 7.76
N VAL A 106 -1.27 -12.53 7.22
CA VAL A 106 -0.57 -12.73 5.94
C VAL A 106 -1.45 -13.57 5.04
N ILE A 107 -1.51 -13.25 3.76
CA ILE A 107 -2.14 -14.10 2.74
C ILE A 107 -1.13 -15.18 2.37
N ASP A 108 -1.54 -16.44 2.46
CA ASP A 108 -0.69 -17.57 2.09
C ASP A 108 -0.42 -17.57 0.58
N GLU A 109 0.86 -17.62 0.21
CA GLU A 109 1.34 -17.61 -1.17
C GLU A 109 1.99 -18.95 -1.58
N THR A 110 1.90 -19.98 -0.75
CA THR A 110 2.55 -21.29 -1.02
C THR A 110 2.10 -21.92 -2.33
N GLU A 111 0.83 -21.80 -2.67
CA GLU A 111 0.28 -22.37 -3.92
C GLU A 111 0.34 -21.38 -5.10
N LYS A 112 0.20 -20.10 -4.83
CA LYS A 112 0.14 -19.07 -5.87
C LYS A 112 0.67 -17.73 -5.35
N SER A 113 1.70 -17.21 -6.00
CA SER A 113 2.23 -15.87 -5.73
C SER A 113 1.15 -14.80 -5.81
N LEU A 114 1.24 -13.80 -4.96
CA LEU A 114 0.34 -12.67 -4.92
C LEU A 114 0.83 -11.56 -5.88
N SER A 115 -0.11 -10.82 -6.45
CA SER A 115 0.19 -9.59 -7.17
C SER A 115 -0.68 -8.45 -6.64
N MET A 116 -0.29 -7.20 -6.89
CA MET A 116 -1.05 -6.02 -6.45
C MET A 116 -2.47 -5.92 -7.06
N ILE A 117 -2.73 -6.65 -8.11
CA ILE A 117 -4.06 -6.70 -8.77
C ILE A 117 -4.84 -7.97 -8.44
N ASP A 118 -4.34 -8.81 -7.54
CA ASP A 118 -4.97 -10.08 -7.17
C ASP A 118 -6.22 -9.83 -6.33
N GLU A 119 -7.32 -10.51 -6.68
CA GLU A 119 -8.61 -10.40 -5.97
C GLU A 119 -8.56 -10.92 -4.53
N ARG A 120 -7.53 -11.72 -4.20
CA ARG A 120 -7.29 -12.17 -2.82
C ARG A 120 -7.04 -11.01 -1.86
N LEU A 121 -6.45 -9.89 -2.34
CA LEU A 121 -6.26 -8.68 -1.52
C LEU A 121 -7.61 -8.12 -1.06
N GLU A 122 -8.55 -7.94 -1.98
CA GLU A 122 -9.89 -7.46 -1.63
C GLU A 122 -10.62 -8.41 -0.70
N THR A 123 -10.55 -9.71 -1.01
CA THR A 123 -11.17 -10.76 -0.19
C THR A 123 -10.60 -10.77 1.23
N ALA A 124 -9.28 -10.64 1.38
CA ALA A 124 -8.62 -10.59 2.68
C ALA A 124 -9.02 -9.35 3.48
N ILE A 125 -9.01 -8.16 2.86
CA ILE A 125 -9.46 -6.92 3.50
C ILE A 125 -10.91 -7.07 4.00
N LYS A 126 -11.80 -7.58 3.15
CA LYS A 126 -13.22 -7.77 3.49
C LYS A 126 -13.42 -8.76 4.64
N ARG A 127 -12.70 -9.89 4.63
CA ARG A 127 -12.84 -10.97 5.64
C ARG A 127 -12.30 -10.57 7.00
N THR A 128 -11.20 -9.83 7.01
CA THR A 128 -10.48 -9.48 8.25
C THR A 128 -10.91 -8.13 8.80
N GLY A 129 -11.59 -7.30 8.01
CA GLY A 129 -11.85 -5.91 8.36
C GLY A 129 -10.55 -5.09 8.48
N ALA A 130 -9.50 -5.50 7.77
CA ALA A 130 -8.21 -4.80 7.83
C ALA A 130 -8.33 -3.34 7.39
N ARG A 131 -7.75 -2.47 8.18
CA ARG A 131 -7.68 -1.03 7.91
C ARG A 131 -6.32 -0.61 7.36
N VAL A 132 -5.36 -1.53 7.36
CA VAL A 132 -4.01 -1.34 6.83
C VAL A 132 -3.60 -2.54 5.99
N LEU A 133 -3.12 -2.29 4.77
CA LEU A 133 -2.46 -3.26 3.90
C LEU A 133 -1.03 -2.80 3.65
N ILE A 134 -0.07 -3.66 3.88
CA ILE A 134 1.36 -3.40 3.67
C ILE A 134 1.91 -4.39 2.66
N LEU A 135 2.62 -3.92 1.64
CA LEU A 135 3.34 -4.74 0.65
C LEU A 135 4.84 -4.41 0.72
N ASP A 136 5.66 -5.36 1.16
CA ASP A 136 7.10 -5.19 1.44
C ASP A 136 7.94 -6.31 0.81
N PRO A 137 8.73 -6.02 -0.24
CA PRO A 137 8.74 -4.80 -1.03
C PRO A 137 7.71 -4.85 -2.17
N ILE A 138 7.25 -3.69 -2.62
CA ILE A 138 6.29 -3.57 -3.73
C ILE A 138 6.76 -4.31 -5.00
N GLN A 139 8.07 -4.35 -5.25
CA GLN A 139 8.64 -4.99 -6.44
C GLN A 139 8.25 -6.48 -6.57
N ALA A 140 8.10 -7.16 -5.45
CA ALA A 140 7.72 -8.57 -5.45
C ALA A 140 6.27 -8.82 -5.90
N TYR A 141 5.42 -7.79 -5.78
CA TYR A 141 3.98 -7.89 -6.05
C TYR A 141 3.54 -7.31 -7.40
N LEU A 142 4.50 -6.98 -8.28
CA LEU A 142 4.21 -6.41 -9.59
C LEU A 142 3.62 -7.41 -10.59
N GLY A 143 3.88 -8.71 -10.39
CA GLY A 143 3.53 -9.76 -11.34
C GLY A 143 4.58 -9.93 -12.45
N GLY A 144 4.82 -11.20 -12.86
CA GLY A 144 5.96 -11.59 -13.69
C GLY A 144 6.00 -11.07 -15.15
N THR A 145 4.96 -10.38 -15.62
CA THR A 145 4.87 -9.80 -16.97
C THR A 145 4.85 -8.27 -16.95
N MET A 146 4.80 -7.66 -15.76
CA MET A 146 4.67 -6.19 -15.63
C MET A 146 6.03 -5.51 -15.56
N ASP A 147 6.21 -4.50 -16.39
CA ASP A 147 7.38 -3.62 -16.38
C ASP A 147 6.99 -2.27 -15.73
N MET A 148 7.53 -2.03 -14.53
CA MET A 148 7.33 -0.75 -13.81
C MET A 148 7.87 0.46 -14.56
N ASN A 149 8.70 0.27 -15.57
CA ASN A 149 9.17 1.36 -16.41
C ASN A 149 8.10 1.79 -17.43
N ARG A 150 7.02 1.03 -17.56
CA ARG A 150 5.89 1.40 -18.41
C ARG A 150 4.84 2.14 -17.58
N ALA A 151 4.77 3.44 -17.78
CA ALA A 151 3.88 4.35 -17.07
C ALA A 151 2.39 3.89 -17.07
N ASN A 152 1.93 3.25 -18.14
CA ASN A 152 0.54 2.80 -18.25
C ASN A 152 0.24 1.63 -17.31
N GLU A 153 1.15 0.67 -17.18
CA GLU A 153 0.98 -0.49 -16.30
C GLU A 153 0.98 -0.06 -14.82
N ALA A 154 1.88 0.86 -14.46
CA ALA A 154 1.94 1.45 -13.13
C ALA A 154 0.63 2.19 -12.77
N ARG A 155 0.06 2.94 -13.71
CA ARG A 155 -1.22 3.65 -13.52
C ARG A 155 -2.39 2.70 -13.30
N ASP A 156 -2.48 1.62 -14.07
CA ASP A 156 -3.58 0.67 -13.93
C ASP A 156 -3.53 -0.05 -12.58
N MET A 157 -2.33 -0.40 -12.11
CA MET A 157 -2.15 -0.98 -10.77
C MET A 157 -2.53 0.00 -9.65
N THR A 158 -2.01 1.23 -9.74
CA THR A 158 -2.32 2.28 -8.75
C THR A 158 -3.81 2.54 -8.71
N LYS A 159 -4.48 2.62 -9.86
CA LYS A 159 -5.93 2.82 -9.94
C LYS A 159 -6.72 1.70 -9.25
N ARG A 160 -6.31 0.43 -9.39
CA ARG A 160 -6.96 -0.70 -8.71
C ARG A 160 -6.79 -0.63 -7.20
N LEU A 161 -5.58 -0.35 -6.73
CA LEU A 161 -5.33 -0.16 -5.30
C LEU A 161 -6.13 1.04 -4.76
N SER A 162 -6.20 2.15 -5.51
CA SER A 162 -6.98 3.32 -5.13
C SER A 162 -8.47 3.04 -4.99
N LEU A 163 -9.03 2.15 -5.80
CA LEU A 163 -10.41 1.71 -5.64
C LEU A 163 -10.61 0.87 -4.37
N LEU A 164 -9.65 0.02 -4.00
CA LEU A 164 -9.71 -0.76 -2.77
C LEU A 164 -9.60 0.14 -1.53
N GLU A 165 -8.62 1.06 -1.52
CA GLU A 165 -8.41 1.97 -0.40
C GLU A 165 -9.63 2.86 -0.13
N GLU A 166 -10.25 3.40 -1.20
CA GLU A 166 -11.44 4.24 -1.09
C GLU A 166 -12.65 3.44 -0.61
N LYS A 167 -12.88 2.25 -1.19
CA LYS A 167 -14.01 1.39 -0.88
C LYS A 167 -14.02 0.90 0.55
N TYR A 168 -12.85 0.50 1.09
CA TYR A 168 -12.72 -0.10 2.42
C TYR A 168 -12.16 0.87 3.47
N LYS A 169 -11.86 2.11 3.09
CA LYS A 169 -11.16 3.08 3.96
C LYS A 169 -9.89 2.47 4.57
N CYS A 170 -9.19 1.68 3.77
CA CYS A 170 -7.95 0.99 4.14
C CYS A 170 -6.75 1.87 3.75
N ALA A 171 -5.80 2.09 4.63
CA ALA A 171 -4.53 2.70 4.27
C ALA A 171 -3.65 1.65 3.59
N ILE A 172 -3.14 1.94 2.39
CA ILE A 172 -2.24 1.03 1.66
C ILE A 172 -0.82 1.59 1.68
N LEU A 173 0.10 0.81 2.27
CA LEU A 173 1.51 1.16 2.37
C LEU A 173 2.34 0.28 1.44
N LEU A 174 3.02 0.91 0.51
CA LEU A 174 3.93 0.26 -0.43
C LEU A 174 5.36 0.57 -0.05
N ILE A 175 6.12 -0.47 0.27
CA ILE A 175 7.53 -0.33 0.66
C ILE A 175 8.39 -0.54 -0.57
N GLY A 176 9.22 0.42 -0.92
CA GLY A 176 10.05 0.40 -2.12
C GLY A 176 11.53 0.58 -1.87
N HIS A 177 12.35 -0.06 -2.71
CA HIS A 177 13.78 0.21 -2.76
C HIS A 177 14.09 1.26 -3.83
N MET A 178 14.98 2.20 -3.52
CA MET A 178 15.48 3.14 -4.51
C MET A 178 16.46 2.46 -5.48
N ASN A 179 16.38 2.81 -6.76
CA ASN A 179 17.34 2.34 -7.74
C ASN A 179 18.74 2.92 -7.45
N LYS A 180 19.77 2.07 -7.49
CA LYS A 180 21.18 2.47 -7.32
C LYS A 180 21.77 3.25 -8.51
N ALA A 181 20.95 3.69 -9.47
CA ALA A 181 21.42 4.45 -10.63
C ALA A 181 22.05 5.77 -10.15
N GLY A 182 23.35 5.86 -10.27
CA GLY A 182 24.14 6.98 -9.77
C GLY A 182 23.76 8.31 -10.43
N GLY A 183 23.74 9.37 -9.64
CA GLY A 183 23.72 10.76 -10.11
C GLY A 183 22.36 11.45 -10.15
N ASN A 184 21.23 10.76 -10.03
CA ASN A 184 19.92 11.40 -10.05
C ASN A 184 19.46 11.84 -8.63
N LYS A 185 18.68 12.93 -8.55
CA LYS A 185 18.05 13.37 -7.30
C LYS A 185 17.22 12.23 -6.70
N ALA A 186 17.12 12.14 -5.37
CA ALA A 186 16.40 11.08 -4.65
C ALA A 186 14.98 10.83 -5.19
N ALA A 187 14.27 11.88 -5.59
CA ALA A 187 12.93 11.80 -6.20
C ALA A 187 12.88 11.00 -7.52
N TYR A 188 13.99 10.88 -8.23
CA TYR A 188 14.09 10.14 -9.50
C TYR A 188 14.70 8.74 -9.34
N ARG A 189 15.16 8.37 -8.13
CA ARG A 189 15.68 7.04 -7.83
C ARG A 189 14.60 6.07 -7.35
N GLY A 190 13.36 6.54 -7.28
CA GLY A 190 12.22 5.71 -6.92
C GLY A 190 11.89 4.66 -7.99
N MET A 191 10.90 3.86 -7.71
CA MET A 191 10.50 2.72 -8.54
C MET A 191 10.11 3.13 -9.96
N GLY A 192 11.00 2.96 -10.91
CA GLY A 192 10.81 2.95 -12.36
C GLY A 192 10.02 4.11 -12.98
N SER A 193 8.77 4.30 -12.65
CA SER A 193 7.93 5.37 -13.18
C SER A 193 7.63 6.45 -12.14
N ILE A 194 7.76 7.72 -12.56
CA ILE A 194 7.38 8.92 -11.78
C ILE A 194 5.88 8.93 -11.41
N ASP A 195 5.08 8.15 -12.10
CA ASP A 195 3.63 8.06 -11.88
C ASP A 195 3.25 7.40 -10.54
N PHE A 196 4.18 6.70 -9.89
CA PHE A 196 4.00 6.23 -8.51
C PHE A 196 4.21 7.33 -7.45
N LEU A 197 4.76 8.48 -7.82
CA LEU A 197 5.08 9.58 -6.90
C LEU A 197 4.06 10.73 -6.97
N ARG A 198 3.01 10.57 -7.74
CA ARG A 198 1.90 11.53 -7.90
C ARG A 198 0.64 10.95 -7.31
#